data_e63da80bbac2420f61de631e47c8c9a5
#
_entry.id   e63da80bbac2420f61de631e47c8c9a5
#
_cell.length_a   1.000
_cell.length_b   1.000
_cell.length_c   1.000
_cell.angle_alpha   90.00
_cell.angle_beta   90.00
_cell.angle_gamma   90.00
#
_symmetry.space_group_name_H-M   'P 1'
#
loop_
_entity.id
_entity.type
_entity.pdbx_description
1 polymer ?
#
loop_
_entity_poly.entity_id
_entity_poly.type
_entity_poly.pdbx_seq_one_letter_code
_entity_poly.pdbx_strand_id
1 'polypeptide(L)'
;MELASDEYWNHNVHYQQVILDAVPAGCGAAVDVGCGDGLLACKLTARCATVTGIDKDERIIEVARERGRAAPAASFIHGDFLAHPFADASFDFACANTALHHMDFAAALGKMARILRPGGRLAVVGLARNGSPADWVAGAAGIPADIYYKRTRGEGNPGAPIMDPGMSWSQVRQVAARLLPRARYRRHLLWRYSLLWTKPAEEG
;
A
#
# COMPACT_ATOMS: atom_id res chain seq x y z
N MET A 1 20.79 -8.58 -10.98
CA MET A 1 20.21 -7.49 -11.80
C MET A 1 19.96 -6.35 -10.82
N GLU A 2 20.87 -5.41 -10.81
CA GLU A 2 20.85 -4.24 -9.94
C GLU A 2 19.71 -3.34 -10.42
N LEU A 3 18.66 -3.21 -9.61
CA LEU A 3 17.57 -2.27 -9.85
C LEU A 3 18.18 -0.88 -9.74
N ALA A 4 17.95 -0.06 -10.75
CA ALA A 4 18.54 1.25 -10.93
C ALA A 4 18.49 2.14 -9.67
N SER A 5 19.56 2.90 -9.47
CA SER A 5 19.91 3.75 -8.34
C SER A 5 19.02 4.99 -8.11
N ASP A 6 17.78 4.99 -8.54
CA ASP A 6 16.80 6.07 -8.30
C ASP A 6 15.87 5.79 -7.11
N GLU A 7 16.29 4.95 -6.17
CA GLU A 7 15.55 4.73 -4.94
C GLU A 7 15.79 5.87 -3.95
N TYR A 8 14.79 6.73 -3.82
CA TYR A 8 14.72 7.66 -2.71
C TYR A 8 14.23 6.93 -1.45
N TRP A 9 14.58 7.45 -0.28
CA TRP A 9 14.04 6.98 0.99
C TRP A 9 13.00 7.97 1.53
N ASN A 10 11.90 7.45 2.03
CA ASN A 10 10.95 8.12 2.91
C ASN A 10 10.23 7.07 3.77
N HIS A 11 9.36 7.50 4.66
CA HIS A 11 8.60 6.61 5.53
C HIS A 11 7.74 5.61 4.76
N ASN A 12 7.23 5.96 3.57
CA ASN A 12 6.41 5.07 2.76
C ASN A 12 7.27 3.97 2.13
N VAL A 13 8.43 4.35 1.59
CA VAL A 13 9.40 3.39 1.00
C VAL A 13 9.96 2.47 2.08
N HIS A 14 10.21 2.99 3.29
CA HIS A 14 10.71 2.18 4.41
C HIS A 14 9.84 0.95 4.71
N TYR A 15 8.52 1.09 4.59
CA TYR A 15 7.59 0.00 4.89
C TYR A 15 7.11 -0.79 3.67
N GLN A 16 7.61 -0.51 2.46
CA GLN A 16 7.30 -1.33 1.27
C GLN A 16 7.68 -2.80 1.47
N GLN A 17 8.75 -3.08 2.24
CA GLN A 17 9.17 -4.45 2.52
C GLN A 17 8.07 -5.28 3.20
N VAL A 18 7.25 -4.68 4.07
CA VAL A 18 6.09 -5.35 4.69
C VAL A 18 5.09 -5.83 3.65
N ILE A 19 4.86 -5.02 2.60
CA ILE A 19 3.97 -5.38 1.49
C ILE A 19 4.62 -6.47 0.63
N LEU A 20 5.90 -6.31 0.29
CA LEU A 20 6.63 -7.28 -0.53
C LEU A 20 6.68 -8.66 0.14
N ASP A 21 6.87 -8.73 1.47
CA ASP A 21 6.91 -9.99 2.21
C ASP A 21 5.54 -10.66 2.34
N ALA A 22 4.45 -9.91 2.14
CA ALA A 22 3.09 -10.44 2.15
C ALA A 22 2.66 -11.06 0.82
N VAL A 23 3.39 -10.85 -0.27
CA VAL A 23 3.06 -11.43 -1.59
C VAL A 23 3.00 -12.95 -1.49
N PRO A 24 1.93 -13.60 -1.96
CA PRO A 24 1.84 -15.07 -1.95
C PRO A 24 2.83 -15.69 -2.93
N ALA A 25 3.32 -16.88 -2.62
CA ALA A 25 4.09 -17.67 -3.57
C ALA A 25 3.25 -17.96 -4.84
N GLY A 26 3.87 -17.84 -6.02
CA GLY A 26 3.18 -18.08 -7.29
C GLY A 26 2.16 -16.99 -7.66
N CYS A 27 2.33 -15.75 -7.17
CA CYS A 27 1.47 -14.62 -7.50
C CYS A 27 1.39 -14.41 -9.02
N GLY A 28 0.22 -14.61 -9.62
CA GLY A 28 -0.04 -14.37 -11.05
C GLY A 28 -0.35 -12.89 -11.32
N ALA A 29 -1.30 -12.33 -10.61
CA ALA A 29 -1.75 -10.95 -10.83
C ALA A 29 -1.83 -10.16 -9.52
N ALA A 30 -1.24 -8.97 -9.50
CA ALA A 30 -1.28 -8.04 -8.37
C ALA A 30 -1.83 -6.68 -8.78
N VAL A 31 -2.47 -5.98 -7.83
CA VAL A 31 -2.86 -4.58 -7.98
C VAL A 31 -2.26 -3.72 -6.87
N ASP A 32 -1.67 -2.58 -7.25
CA ASP A 32 -1.16 -1.54 -6.34
C ASP A 32 -2.09 -0.32 -6.40
N VAL A 33 -2.85 -0.10 -5.34
CA VAL A 33 -3.90 0.93 -5.23
C VAL A 33 -3.30 2.23 -4.71
N GLY A 34 -3.41 3.30 -5.51
CA GLY A 34 -2.71 4.56 -5.26
C GLY A 34 -1.21 4.37 -5.44
N CYS A 35 -0.82 3.87 -6.61
CA CYS A 35 0.54 3.43 -6.89
C CYS A 35 1.57 4.56 -6.95
N GLY A 36 1.12 5.83 -6.98
CA GLY A 36 1.99 6.97 -7.10
C GLY A 36 2.95 6.87 -8.30
N ASP A 37 4.22 7.09 -8.08
CA ASP A 37 5.30 7.04 -9.08
C ASP A 37 5.67 5.61 -9.54
N GLY A 38 4.91 4.60 -9.15
CA GLY A 38 5.07 3.22 -9.57
C GLY A 38 6.22 2.44 -8.93
N LEU A 39 6.94 3.02 -7.97
CA LEU A 39 8.11 2.36 -7.36
C LEU A 39 7.76 1.00 -6.75
N LEU A 40 6.67 0.92 -5.96
CA LEU A 40 6.24 -0.34 -5.37
C LEU A 40 5.75 -1.33 -6.43
N ALA A 41 4.95 -0.86 -7.39
CA ALA A 41 4.45 -1.69 -8.49
C ALA A 41 5.60 -2.32 -9.29
N CYS A 42 6.66 -1.56 -9.60
CA CYS A 42 7.86 -2.10 -10.25
C CYS A 42 8.58 -3.15 -9.39
N LYS A 43 8.70 -2.94 -8.07
CA LYS A 43 9.30 -3.93 -7.16
C LYS A 43 8.48 -5.23 -7.09
N LEU A 44 7.16 -5.13 -7.17
CA LEU A 44 6.26 -6.28 -7.14
C LEU A 44 6.45 -7.20 -8.36
N THR A 45 6.94 -6.71 -9.51
CA THR A 45 7.19 -7.54 -10.69
C THR A 45 8.26 -8.62 -10.47
N ALA A 46 9.10 -8.49 -9.45
CA ALA A 46 10.02 -9.54 -9.05
C ALA A 46 9.33 -10.73 -8.34
N ARG A 47 8.05 -10.59 -7.97
CA ARG A 47 7.29 -11.56 -7.17
C ARG A 47 5.95 -11.96 -7.77
N CYS A 48 5.42 -11.17 -8.71
CA CYS A 48 4.14 -11.38 -9.38
C CYS A 48 4.35 -11.38 -10.89
N ALA A 49 3.63 -12.23 -11.62
CA ALA A 49 3.78 -12.32 -13.08
C ALA A 49 3.28 -11.06 -13.79
N THR A 50 2.23 -10.41 -13.24
CA THR A 50 1.73 -9.12 -13.73
C THR A 50 1.37 -8.22 -12.56
N VAL A 51 1.58 -6.91 -12.72
CA VAL A 51 1.24 -5.89 -11.72
C VAL A 51 0.50 -4.74 -12.39
N THR A 52 -0.65 -4.38 -11.85
CA THR A 52 -1.42 -3.21 -12.28
C THR A 52 -1.35 -2.14 -11.20
N GLY A 53 -0.71 -1.00 -11.48
CA GLY A 53 -0.80 0.19 -10.64
C GLY A 53 -1.98 1.06 -11.07
N ILE A 54 -2.70 1.64 -10.12
CA ILE A 54 -3.77 2.62 -10.40
C ILE A 54 -3.61 3.84 -9.49
N ASP A 55 -3.66 5.03 -10.07
CA ASP A 55 -3.66 6.29 -9.33
C ASP A 55 -4.56 7.32 -10.05
N LYS A 56 -5.13 8.26 -9.27
CA LYS A 56 -6.01 9.31 -9.79
C LYS A 56 -5.26 10.54 -10.30
N ASP A 57 -3.98 10.70 -9.97
CA ASP A 57 -3.15 11.82 -10.43
C ASP A 57 -2.46 11.44 -11.74
N GLU A 58 -2.90 12.09 -12.84
CA GLU A 58 -2.38 11.84 -14.18
C GLU A 58 -0.87 12.09 -14.28
N ARG A 59 -0.36 13.16 -13.64
CA ARG A 59 1.05 13.52 -13.70
C ARG A 59 1.94 12.46 -13.04
N ILE A 60 1.49 11.90 -11.91
CA ILE A 60 2.25 10.87 -11.22
C ILE A 60 2.22 9.54 -11.99
N ILE A 61 1.11 9.26 -12.70
CA ILE A 61 1.00 8.09 -13.59
C ILE A 61 1.95 8.18 -14.79
N GLU A 62 2.21 9.36 -15.31
CA GLU A 62 3.22 9.52 -16.36
C GLU A 62 4.62 9.16 -15.83
N VAL A 63 4.96 9.58 -14.62
CA VAL A 63 6.22 9.18 -13.96
C VAL A 63 6.25 7.66 -13.75
N ALA A 64 5.14 7.07 -13.30
CA ALA A 64 5.03 5.62 -13.11
C ALA A 64 5.22 4.85 -14.43
N ARG A 65 4.65 5.32 -15.53
CA ARG A 65 4.82 4.72 -16.86
C ARG A 65 6.27 4.79 -17.34
N GLU A 66 6.94 5.93 -17.09
CA GLU A 66 8.36 6.06 -17.43
C GLU A 66 9.22 5.07 -16.63
N ARG A 67 9.00 4.99 -15.32
CA ARG A 67 9.66 4.00 -14.45
C ARG A 67 9.36 2.56 -14.90
N GLY A 68 8.13 2.30 -15.30
CA GLY A 68 7.65 0.98 -15.76
C GLY A 68 8.32 0.47 -17.03
N ARG A 69 8.99 1.32 -17.82
CA ARG A 69 9.76 0.86 -19.00
C ARG A 69 10.83 -0.17 -18.65
N ALA A 70 11.41 -0.09 -17.46
CA ALA A 70 12.36 -1.05 -16.95
C ALA A 70 11.71 -2.29 -16.31
N ALA A 71 10.39 -2.31 -16.15
CA ALA A 71 9.61 -3.36 -15.50
C ALA A 71 8.38 -3.73 -16.36
N PRO A 72 8.54 -4.41 -17.50
CA PRO A 72 7.48 -4.61 -18.50
C PRO A 72 6.27 -5.42 -18.01
N ALA A 73 6.39 -6.11 -16.87
CA ALA A 73 5.28 -6.77 -16.20
C ALA A 73 4.39 -5.81 -15.38
N ALA A 74 4.79 -4.54 -15.23
CA ALA A 74 3.97 -3.49 -14.60
C ALA A 74 3.21 -2.70 -15.66
N SER A 75 1.93 -2.44 -15.38
CA SER A 75 1.07 -1.55 -16.17
C SER A 75 0.45 -0.49 -15.27
N PHE A 76 0.16 0.71 -15.81
CA PHE A 76 -0.32 1.83 -15.01
C PHE A 76 -1.57 2.45 -15.60
N ILE A 77 -2.61 2.56 -14.77
CA ILE A 77 -3.92 3.10 -15.08
C ILE A 77 -4.08 4.45 -14.39
N HIS A 78 -4.36 5.50 -15.18
CA HIS A 78 -4.89 6.74 -14.64
C HIS A 78 -6.38 6.58 -14.36
N GLY A 79 -6.80 6.69 -13.10
CA GLY A 79 -8.20 6.55 -12.73
C GLY A 79 -8.45 6.46 -11.23
N ASP A 80 -9.72 6.66 -10.86
CA ASP A 80 -10.17 6.44 -9.49
C ASP A 80 -10.36 4.95 -9.23
N PHE A 81 -9.64 4.42 -8.26
CA PHE A 81 -9.75 3.01 -7.86
C PHE A 81 -11.20 2.62 -7.52
N LEU A 82 -11.95 3.49 -6.82
CA LEU A 82 -13.32 3.16 -6.42
C LEU A 82 -14.27 3.05 -7.64
N ALA A 83 -14.07 3.89 -8.65
CA ALA A 83 -14.88 3.92 -9.85
C ALA A 83 -14.44 2.89 -10.93
N HIS A 84 -13.14 2.53 -10.97
CA HIS A 84 -12.60 1.67 -12.02
C HIS A 84 -13.20 0.25 -11.98
N PRO A 85 -13.68 -0.32 -13.11
CA PRO A 85 -14.43 -1.59 -13.15
C PRO A 85 -13.52 -2.83 -13.11
N PHE A 86 -12.71 -3.00 -12.05
CA PHE A 86 -11.99 -4.26 -11.86
C PHE A 86 -12.98 -5.42 -11.65
N ALA A 87 -12.75 -6.51 -12.35
CA ALA A 87 -13.54 -7.72 -12.18
C ALA A 87 -13.33 -8.34 -10.78
N ASP A 88 -14.38 -8.95 -10.24
CA ASP A 88 -14.30 -9.69 -8.99
C ASP A 88 -13.36 -10.89 -9.17
N ALA A 89 -12.67 -11.30 -8.10
CA ALA A 89 -11.76 -12.44 -8.07
C ALA A 89 -10.73 -12.45 -9.23
N SER A 90 -10.17 -11.29 -9.58
CA SER A 90 -9.22 -11.12 -10.69
C SER A 90 -7.76 -11.05 -10.27
N PHE A 91 -7.47 -10.82 -8.98
CA PHE A 91 -6.12 -10.67 -8.46
C PHE A 91 -5.78 -11.69 -7.38
N ASP A 92 -4.52 -12.09 -7.31
CA ASP A 92 -3.97 -12.94 -6.24
C ASP A 92 -3.44 -12.08 -5.08
N PHE A 93 -3.07 -10.83 -5.38
CA PHE A 93 -2.55 -9.88 -4.41
C PHE A 93 -3.10 -8.47 -4.66
N ALA A 94 -3.54 -7.81 -3.60
CA ALA A 94 -3.94 -6.42 -3.63
C ALA A 94 -3.21 -5.65 -2.53
N CYS A 95 -2.56 -4.55 -2.90
CA CYS A 95 -1.86 -3.73 -1.92
C CYS A 95 -2.18 -2.25 -2.06
N ALA A 96 -1.88 -1.51 -0.98
CA ALA A 96 -1.88 -0.05 -0.98
C ALA A 96 -0.81 0.44 -0.02
N ASN A 97 0.04 1.33 -0.48
CA ASN A 97 1.10 1.93 0.33
C ASN A 97 0.82 3.40 0.57
N THR A 98 0.25 3.73 1.72
CA THR A 98 -0.03 5.11 2.14
C THR A 98 -0.98 5.86 1.19
N ALA A 99 -1.96 5.17 0.63
CA ALA A 99 -2.91 5.71 -0.34
C ALA A 99 -4.36 5.76 0.18
N LEU A 100 -4.77 4.82 1.03
CA LEU A 100 -6.18 4.66 1.39
C LEU A 100 -6.79 5.82 2.21
N HIS A 101 -5.97 6.68 2.83
CA HIS A 101 -6.45 7.86 3.53
C HIS A 101 -6.91 9.00 2.60
N HIS A 102 -6.64 8.87 1.29
CA HIS A 102 -7.11 9.79 0.24
C HIS A 102 -8.48 9.41 -0.34
N MET A 103 -9.11 8.32 0.12
CA MET A 103 -10.38 7.81 -0.39
C MET A 103 -11.26 7.29 0.74
N ASP A 104 -12.50 6.88 0.43
CA ASP A 104 -13.32 6.17 1.41
C ASP A 104 -12.65 4.85 1.80
N PHE A 105 -12.12 4.81 3.01
CA PHE A 105 -11.34 3.68 3.52
C PHE A 105 -12.14 2.38 3.55
N ALA A 106 -13.43 2.44 3.95
CA ALA A 106 -14.25 1.24 4.03
C ALA A 106 -14.61 0.71 2.64
N ALA A 107 -14.97 1.61 1.71
CA ALA A 107 -15.25 1.26 0.33
C ALA A 107 -14.02 0.67 -0.35
N ALA A 108 -12.84 1.27 -0.13
CA ALA A 108 -11.58 0.79 -0.70
C ALA A 108 -11.21 -0.61 -0.19
N LEU A 109 -11.26 -0.86 1.12
CA LEU A 109 -11.02 -2.20 1.69
C LEU A 109 -12.02 -3.23 1.16
N GLY A 110 -13.31 -2.89 1.10
CA GLY A 110 -14.36 -3.77 0.57
C GLY A 110 -14.10 -4.11 -0.89
N LYS A 111 -13.72 -3.13 -1.72
CA LYS A 111 -13.39 -3.35 -3.12
C LYS A 111 -12.12 -4.19 -3.29
N MET A 112 -11.05 -3.89 -2.53
CA MET A 112 -9.83 -4.70 -2.53
C MET A 112 -10.13 -6.17 -2.18
N ALA A 113 -10.96 -6.42 -1.16
CA ALA A 113 -11.36 -7.78 -0.78
C ALA A 113 -12.19 -8.48 -1.89
N ARG A 114 -13.07 -7.73 -2.58
CA ARG A 114 -13.92 -8.27 -3.64
C ARG A 114 -13.13 -8.71 -4.86
N ILE A 115 -12.17 -7.90 -5.31
CA ILE A 115 -11.36 -8.18 -6.50
C ILE A 115 -10.31 -9.27 -6.27
N LEU A 116 -10.03 -9.66 -5.03
CA LEU A 116 -9.15 -10.77 -4.72
C LEU A 116 -9.83 -12.11 -4.99
N ARG A 117 -9.07 -13.06 -5.53
CA ARG A 117 -9.44 -14.47 -5.62
C ARG A 117 -9.59 -15.09 -4.22
N PRO A 118 -10.37 -16.16 -4.04
CA PRO A 118 -10.28 -16.99 -2.84
C PRO A 118 -8.83 -17.41 -2.58
N GLY A 119 -8.36 -17.29 -1.33
CA GLY A 119 -6.95 -17.49 -0.97
C GLY A 119 -6.01 -16.33 -1.30
N GLY A 120 -6.46 -15.34 -2.04
CA GLY A 120 -5.68 -14.13 -2.36
C GLY A 120 -5.39 -13.28 -1.13
N ARG A 121 -4.31 -12.49 -1.17
CA ARG A 121 -3.83 -11.71 -0.03
C ARG A 121 -3.97 -10.21 -0.23
N LEU A 122 -4.27 -9.51 0.86
CA LEU A 122 -4.32 -8.06 0.96
C LEU A 122 -3.22 -7.57 1.90
N ALA A 123 -2.48 -6.55 1.48
CA ALA A 123 -1.49 -5.87 2.30
C ALA A 123 -1.62 -4.35 2.18
N VAL A 124 -1.90 -3.68 3.29
CA VAL A 124 -1.97 -2.22 3.35
C VAL A 124 -0.94 -1.71 4.34
N VAL A 125 -0.18 -0.72 3.94
CA VAL A 125 0.57 0.17 4.84
C VAL A 125 -0.12 1.52 4.77
N GLY A 126 -0.43 2.12 5.92
CA GLY A 126 -1.20 3.35 5.96
C GLY A 126 -0.84 4.27 7.10
N LEU A 127 -1.46 5.45 7.06
CA LEU A 127 -1.40 6.49 8.08
C LEU A 127 -2.70 6.53 8.87
N ALA A 128 -2.61 6.91 10.14
CA ALA A 128 -3.75 7.23 10.97
C ALA A 128 -3.39 8.38 11.92
N ARG A 129 -4.39 9.20 12.28
CA ARG A 129 -4.19 10.29 13.23
C ARG A 129 -4.20 9.79 14.67
N ASN A 130 -3.54 10.52 15.55
CA ASN A 130 -3.63 10.29 16.97
C ASN A 130 -5.04 10.67 17.48
N GLY A 131 -5.69 9.76 18.18
CA GLY A 131 -7.04 9.93 18.73
C GLY A 131 -7.08 9.88 20.26
N SER A 132 -5.95 9.56 20.92
CA SER A 132 -5.85 9.42 22.37
C SER A 132 -4.50 9.91 22.90
N PRO A 133 -4.36 10.24 24.19
CA PRO A 133 -3.07 10.56 24.80
C PRO A 133 -2.03 9.43 24.64
N ALA A 134 -2.45 8.18 24.70
CA ALA A 134 -1.58 7.02 24.49
C ALA A 134 -1.01 6.98 23.06
N ASP A 135 -1.76 7.46 22.06
CA ASP A 135 -1.28 7.56 20.68
C ASP A 135 -0.16 8.59 20.55
N TRP A 136 -0.23 9.70 21.28
CA TRP A 136 0.82 10.72 21.28
C TRP A 136 2.10 10.21 21.94
N VAL A 137 2.00 9.48 23.05
CA VAL A 137 3.14 8.84 23.70
C VAL A 137 3.80 7.82 22.76
N ALA A 138 3.00 6.96 22.13
CA ALA A 138 3.49 5.99 21.16
C ALA A 138 4.11 6.66 19.92
N GLY A 139 3.53 7.80 19.47
CA GLY A 139 4.07 8.59 18.37
C GLY A 139 5.43 9.21 18.68
N ALA A 140 5.62 9.69 19.93
CA ALA A 140 6.88 10.27 20.37
C ALA A 140 8.05 9.27 20.30
N ALA A 141 7.79 7.97 20.50
CA ALA A 141 8.80 6.92 20.35
C ALA A 141 9.34 6.79 18.91
N GLY A 142 8.60 7.27 17.91
CA GLY A 142 9.04 7.31 16.51
C GLY A 142 10.07 8.40 16.20
N ILE A 143 10.15 9.46 17.01
CA ILE A 143 11.00 10.63 16.72
C ILE A 143 12.49 10.27 16.63
N PRO A 144 13.09 9.50 17.55
CA PRO A 144 14.50 9.12 17.43
C PRO A 144 14.79 8.31 16.17
N ALA A 145 13.87 7.42 15.78
CA ALA A 145 13.99 6.62 14.57
C ALA A 145 13.91 7.49 13.31
N ASP A 146 12.99 8.46 13.26
CA ASP A 146 12.88 9.41 12.15
C ASP A 146 14.16 10.21 11.96
N ILE A 147 14.71 10.78 13.05
CA ILE A 147 15.97 11.53 13.02
C ILE A 147 17.13 10.65 12.53
N TYR A 148 17.22 9.42 13.01
CA TYR A 148 18.26 8.49 12.60
C TYR A 148 18.16 8.17 11.09
N TYR A 149 16.98 7.82 10.59
CA TYR A 149 16.82 7.46 9.18
C TYR A 149 17.01 8.66 8.24
N LYS A 150 16.53 9.85 8.59
CA LYS A 150 16.74 11.07 7.79
C LYS A 150 18.22 11.44 7.68
N ARG A 151 18.98 11.26 8.77
CA ARG A 151 20.43 11.53 8.76
C ARG A 151 21.23 10.51 7.96
N THR A 152 20.81 9.25 7.97
CA THR A 152 21.59 8.16 7.37
C THR A 152 21.23 7.87 5.92
N ARG A 153 19.98 8.16 5.50
CA ARG A 153 19.47 7.81 4.17
C ARG A 153 19.05 9.01 3.33
N GLY A 154 18.99 10.20 3.92
CA GLY A 154 18.35 11.34 3.29
C GLY A 154 16.82 11.20 3.25
N GLU A 155 16.13 12.20 2.77
CA GLU A 155 14.67 12.18 2.56
C GLU A 155 14.36 12.60 1.14
N GLY A 156 13.68 11.75 0.36
CA GLY A 156 13.20 12.03 -0.98
C GLY A 156 11.67 12.08 -1.03
N ASN A 157 11.13 13.01 -1.80
CA ASN A 157 9.70 13.11 -2.04
C ASN A 157 9.44 13.13 -3.56
N PRO A 158 8.68 12.17 -4.11
CA PRO A 158 8.35 12.14 -5.54
C PRO A 158 7.29 13.18 -5.95
N GLY A 159 6.93 14.12 -5.06
CA GLY A 159 5.90 15.13 -5.34
C GLY A 159 4.46 14.64 -5.14
N ALA A 160 4.27 13.50 -4.48
CA ALA A 160 2.93 13.01 -4.16
C ALA A 160 2.21 13.95 -3.19
N PRO A 161 0.88 14.17 -3.34
CA PRO A 161 0.10 15.00 -2.44
C PRO A 161 0.17 14.49 -1.00
N ILE A 162 0.37 15.40 -0.05
CA ILE A 162 0.33 15.10 1.38
C ILE A 162 -1.05 15.47 1.90
N MET A 163 -1.74 14.54 2.54
CA MET A 163 -3.02 14.77 3.21
C MET A 163 -3.00 14.13 4.60
N ASP A 164 -3.55 14.84 5.58
CA ASP A 164 -3.71 14.30 6.92
C ASP A 164 -4.75 13.18 6.95
N PRO A 165 -4.47 12.06 7.66
CA PRO A 165 -5.42 10.97 7.75
C PRO A 165 -6.65 11.37 8.55
N GLY A 166 -7.84 11.21 7.96
CA GLY A 166 -9.12 11.51 8.61
C GLY A 166 -9.48 10.57 9.78
N MET A 167 -8.96 9.33 9.76
CA MET A 167 -9.29 8.29 10.74
C MET A 167 -8.19 8.14 11.79
N SER A 168 -8.62 7.88 13.05
CA SER A 168 -7.70 7.50 14.13
C SER A 168 -7.28 6.03 14.03
N TRP A 169 -6.21 5.66 14.77
CA TRP A 169 -5.72 4.28 14.87
C TRP A 169 -6.82 3.28 15.27
N SER A 170 -7.67 3.66 16.23
CA SER A 170 -8.77 2.83 16.69
C SER A 170 -9.86 2.67 15.62
N GLN A 171 -10.22 3.75 14.92
CA GLN A 171 -11.20 3.71 13.84
C GLN A 171 -10.75 2.84 12.67
N VAL A 172 -9.50 3.00 12.23
CA VAL A 172 -8.91 2.11 11.18
C VAL A 172 -8.99 0.66 11.60
N ARG A 173 -8.57 0.34 12.83
CA ARG A 173 -8.62 -1.04 13.36
C ARG A 173 -10.03 -1.59 13.43
N GLN A 174 -11.02 -0.79 13.87
CA GLN A 174 -12.41 -1.21 13.97
C GLN A 174 -13.02 -1.50 12.59
N VAL A 175 -12.83 -0.61 11.62
CA VAL A 175 -13.33 -0.80 10.26
C VAL A 175 -12.68 -2.03 9.62
N ALA A 176 -11.36 -2.17 9.75
CA ALA A 176 -10.64 -3.32 9.22
C ALA A 176 -11.11 -4.64 9.84
N ALA A 177 -11.30 -4.70 11.16
CA ALA A 177 -11.77 -5.91 11.85
C ALA A 177 -13.19 -6.32 11.42
N ARG A 178 -14.05 -5.35 11.10
CA ARG A 178 -15.42 -5.59 10.63
C ARG A 178 -15.47 -6.11 9.18
N LEU A 179 -14.65 -5.54 8.30
CA LEU A 179 -14.68 -5.85 6.86
C LEU A 179 -13.78 -7.05 6.50
N LEU A 180 -12.71 -7.26 7.24
CA LEU A 180 -11.68 -8.26 6.98
C LEU A 180 -11.49 -9.12 8.24
N PRO A 181 -12.36 -10.11 8.48
CA PRO A 181 -12.25 -10.98 9.67
C PRO A 181 -10.90 -11.68 9.72
N ARG A 182 -10.29 -11.73 10.91
CA ARG A 182 -8.94 -12.28 11.16
C ARG A 182 -7.79 -11.47 10.51
N ALA A 183 -8.02 -10.27 10.03
CA ALA A 183 -6.94 -9.39 9.56
C ALA A 183 -5.93 -9.10 10.68
N ARG A 184 -4.64 -9.13 10.33
CA ARG A 184 -3.56 -8.79 11.25
C ARG A 184 -3.24 -7.32 11.13
N TYR A 185 -3.59 -6.56 12.17
CA TYR A 185 -3.28 -5.14 12.29
C TYR A 185 -2.05 -4.95 13.18
N ARG A 186 -1.06 -4.14 12.74
CA ARG A 186 0.13 -3.79 13.52
C ARG A 186 0.45 -2.30 13.37
N ARG A 187 0.75 -1.61 14.47
CA ARG A 187 1.37 -0.28 14.45
C ARG A 187 2.88 -0.39 14.35
N HIS A 188 3.48 0.56 13.65
CA HIS A 188 4.91 0.66 13.43
C HIS A 188 5.44 2.00 13.95
N LEU A 189 6.79 2.12 14.10
CA LEU A 189 7.43 3.30 14.67
C LEU A 189 7.19 4.55 13.84
N LEU A 190 7.51 4.62 12.61
CA LEU A 190 7.43 5.85 11.79
C LEU A 190 5.98 6.22 11.40
N TRP A 191 5.08 6.24 12.38
CA TRP A 191 3.66 6.64 12.26
C TRP A 191 2.91 5.89 11.15
N ARG A 192 3.23 4.62 10.97
CA ARG A 192 2.55 3.75 10.00
C ARG A 192 1.83 2.60 10.71
N TYR A 193 0.83 2.06 10.05
CA TYR A 193 0.30 0.74 10.40
C TYR A 193 0.42 -0.19 9.20
N SER A 194 0.39 -1.48 9.46
CA SER A 194 0.16 -2.50 8.44
C SER A 194 -1.12 -3.27 8.74
N LEU A 195 -1.80 -3.65 7.68
CA LEU A 195 -2.98 -4.51 7.69
C LEU A 195 -2.74 -5.63 6.68
N LEU A 196 -2.69 -6.85 7.16
CA LEU A 196 -2.48 -8.04 6.34
C LEU A 196 -3.70 -8.96 6.48
N TRP A 197 -4.22 -9.43 5.36
CA TRP A 197 -5.38 -10.31 5.34
C TRP A 197 -5.29 -11.32 4.18
N THR A 198 -5.86 -12.49 4.40
CA THR A 198 -6.03 -13.49 3.35
C THR A 198 -7.52 -13.74 3.18
N LYS A 199 -8.02 -13.63 1.95
CA LYS A 199 -9.40 -13.95 1.64
C LYS A 199 -9.64 -15.43 1.91
N PRO A 200 -10.70 -15.79 2.64
CA PRO A 200 -11.02 -17.20 2.84
C PRO A 200 -11.10 -17.94 1.50
N ALA A 201 -10.62 -19.17 1.46
CA ALA A 201 -10.91 -20.07 0.37
C ALA A 201 -12.41 -20.36 0.34
N GLU A 202 -12.99 -20.55 -0.83
CA GLU A 202 -14.35 -21.07 -0.91
C GLU A 202 -14.33 -22.49 -0.32
N GLU A 203 -15.16 -22.71 0.69
CA GLU A 203 -15.41 -24.07 1.18
C GLU A 203 -16.14 -24.80 0.05
N GLY A 204 -15.45 -25.78 -0.55
CA GLY A 204 -15.99 -26.65 -1.59
C GLY A 204 -17.06 -27.60 -1.04
#